data_2661f5a06a5a420acd1bf0c4c1f8f38f
#
_entry.id   2661f5a06a5a420acd1bf0c4c1f8f38f
#
_cell.length_a   1.000
_cell.length_b   1.000
_cell.length_c   1.000
_cell.angle_alpha   90.00
_cell.angle_beta   90.00
_cell.angle_gamma   90.00
#
_symmetry.space_group_name_H-M   'P 1'
#
loop_
_entity.id
_entity.type
_entity.pdbx_description
1 polymer ?
#
loop_
_entity_poly.entity_id
_entity_poly.type
_entity_poly.pdbx_seq_one_letter_code
_entity_poly.pdbx_strand_id
1 'polypeptide(L)'
;MIARASVLLHSCASLVRHRRPTSGWRALVAAVALALGGAASAQEIAGGTLLVANSELGDPNFSRSVVLLLRHDDSGAIGVVINRVTSLEPAKVFPELGDGLGKYSGTLYRGGPLAPGRVLFLVRGLAAATVQGPEILEKVFLSADPESLPGITRLASGPDELRIYAGHAEWTAGQLENEIKHGAWTTVPATADVVFSDKPQKLWEQLAARATETTADARDR
;
A
#
# COMPACT_ATOMS: atom_id res chain seq x y z
N MET A 1 52.32 -17.23 -17.78
CA MET A 1 52.00 -17.39 -19.20
C MET A 1 50.85 -16.45 -19.52
N ILE A 2 51.02 -15.18 -19.85
CA ILE A 2 51.42 -14.53 -21.07
C ILE A 2 50.49 -14.90 -22.22
N ALA A 3 49.66 -13.94 -22.64
CA ALA A 3 49.42 -13.37 -23.97
C ALA A 3 48.18 -12.44 -23.86
N ARG A 4 48.34 -11.31 -24.03
CA ARG A 4 48.39 -10.07 -24.84
C ARG A 4 47.98 -10.26 -26.31
N ALA A 5 47.02 -9.43 -26.77
CA ALA A 5 46.93 -8.75 -28.07
C ALA A 5 45.71 -7.83 -28.03
N SER A 6 45.84 -6.53 -28.01
CA SER A 6 46.21 -5.52 -29.02
C SER A 6 45.13 -5.33 -30.09
N VAL A 7 44.38 -4.27 -29.97
CA VAL A 7 44.20 -3.04 -30.77
C VAL A 7 44.08 -3.21 -32.29
N LEU A 8 43.01 -2.64 -32.86
CA LEU A 8 43.09 -1.84 -34.12
C LEU A 8 41.86 -0.91 -34.25
N LEU A 9 42.15 0.38 -34.19
CA LEU A 9 41.34 1.51 -34.64
C LEU A 9 41.26 1.51 -36.18
N HIS A 10 40.07 1.77 -36.73
CA HIS A 10 39.97 2.39 -38.07
C HIS A 10 38.88 3.49 -38.03
N SER A 11 39.40 4.70 -38.14
CA SER A 11 38.70 5.94 -38.48
C SER A 11 38.32 5.93 -39.94
N CYS A 12 37.10 6.32 -40.29
CA CYS A 12 36.77 6.80 -41.61
C CYS A 12 35.75 7.92 -41.54
N ALA A 13 36.25 9.13 -41.66
CA ALA A 13 35.48 10.34 -41.88
C ALA A 13 35.06 10.42 -43.36
N SER A 14 33.79 10.69 -43.62
CA SER A 14 33.30 11.10 -44.92
C SER A 14 32.42 12.32 -44.77
N LEU A 15 32.95 13.47 -45.26
CA LEU A 15 32.21 14.70 -45.54
C LEU A 15 31.12 14.47 -46.60
N VAL A 16 29.91 14.89 -46.35
CA VAL A 16 28.95 15.24 -47.40
C VAL A 16 28.28 16.57 -47.11
N ARG A 17 28.43 17.42 -48.11
CA ARG A 17 28.15 18.86 -48.22
C ARG A 17 26.69 19.23 -47.97
N HIS A 18 26.53 20.41 -47.32
CA HIS A 18 25.32 21.24 -47.33
C HIS A 18 24.75 21.47 -48.74
N ARG A 19 23.45 21.24 -48.89
CA ARG A 19 22.60 22.00 -49.79
C ARG A 19 21.35 22.47 -49.04
N ARG A 20 21.23 23.81 -48.92
CA ARG A 20 19.97 24.44 -48.55
C ARG A 20 19.11 24.55 -49.81
N PRO A 21 17.80 24.35 -49.74
CA PRO A 21 16.86 25.06 -50.56
C PRO A 21 16.07 26.08 -49.75
N THR A 22 15.93 27.18 -50.41
CA THR A 22 15.25 28.41 -50.02
C THR A 22 13.74 28.30 -50.04
N SER A 23 13.14 29.01 -49.07
CA SER A 23 11.89 29.78 -49.11
C SER A 23 10.58 29.15 -49.57
N GLY A 24 9.62 29.28 -48.71
CA GLY A 24 8.25 29.64 -49.10
C GLY A 24 7.22 28.57 -48.91
N TRP A 25 6.58 28.54 -47.73
CA TRP A 25 5.14 28.50 -47.65
C TRP A 25 4.71 28.88 -46.23
N ARG A 26 4.16 30.05 -46.17
CA ARG A 26 3.43 30.58 -45.01
C ARG A 26 2.04 29.94 -44.99
N ALA A 27 1.57 29.71 -43.77
CA ALA A 27 0.19 29.58 -43.35
C ALA A 27 -0.55 28.25 -43.66
N LEU A 28 -0.67 27.47 -42.60
CA LEU A 28 -1.96 26.98 -42.14
C LEU A 28 -1.77 26.51 -40.68
N VAL A 29 -2.06 27.44 -39.77
CA VAL A 29 -2.22 27.09 -38.34
C VAL A 29 -3.59 26.43 -38.24
N ALA A 30 -3.59 25.12 -38.33
CA ALA A 30 -4.72 24.32 -37.89
C ALA A 30 -4.61 24.18 -36.36
N ALA A 31 -5.46 24.93 -35.65
CA ALA A 31 -5.70 24.74 -34.22
C ALA A 31 -6.29 23.34 -34.01
N VAL A 32 -5.43 22.40 -33.69
CA VAL A 32 -5.85 21.12 -33.08
C VAL A 32 -6.19 21.45 -31.63
N ALA A 33 -7.48 21.68 -31.37
CA ALA A 33 -8.01 21.65 -30.01
C ALA A 33 -7.71 20.26 -29.42
N LEU A 34 -6.68 20.19 -28.57
CA LEU A 34 -6.48 19.04 -27.70
C LEU A 34 -7.71 18.97 -26.79
N ALA A 35 -8.66 18.12 -27.15
CA ALA A 35 -9.61 17.60 -26.18
C ALA A 35 -8.79 16.82 -25.14
N LEU A 36 -8.45 17.52 -24.06
CA LEU A 36 -8.02 16.87 -22.82
C LEU A 36 -9.24 16.13 -22.27
N GLY A 37 -9.53 14.99 -22.88
CA GLY A 37 -10.33 13.96 -22.23
C GLY A 37 -9.57 13.58 -20.97
N GLY A 38 -10.10 13.98 -19.81
CA GLY A 38 -9.63 13.53 -18.52
C GLY A 38 -9.71 12.00 -18.53
N ALA A 39 -8.60 11.34 -18.83
CA ALA A 39 -8.43 9.96 -18.48
C ALA A 39 -8.60 9.95 -16.96
N ALA A 40 -9.69 9.39 -16.45
CA ALA A 40 -9.80 8.98 -15.07
C ALA A 40 -8.57 8.08 -14.84
N SER A 41 -7.56 8.61 -14.18
CA SER A 41 -6.38 7.84 -13.80
C SER A 41 -6.91 6.70 -12.96
N ALA A 42 -6.89 5.49 -13.49
CA ALA A 42 -7.07 4.30 -12.68
C ALA A 42 -6.06 4.44 -11.55
N GLN A 43 -6.54 4.61 -10.33
CA GLN A 43 -5.66 4.78 -9.18
C GLN A 43 -4.83 3.51 -9.08
N GLU A 44 -3.53 3.65 -9.25
CA GLU A 44 -2.59 2.53 -9.15
C GLU A 44 -2.74 1.91 -7.76
N ILE A 45 -3.06 0.63 -7.72
CA ILE A 45 -3.22 -0.11 -6.47
C ILE A 45 -1.80 -0.42 -5.99
N ALA A 46 -1.40 0.19 -4.88
CA ALA A 46 -0.06 0.03 -4.33
C ALA A 46 -0.13 -0.29 -2.83
N GLY A 47 0.99 -0.65 -2.23
CA GLY A 47 1.13 -0.65 -0.78
C GLY A 47 0.74 0.72 -0.22
N GLY A 48 0.10 0.77 0.96
CA GLY A 48 -0.45 2.01 1.51
C GLY A 48 -1.83 2.40 0.95
N THR A 49 -2.51 1.53 0.21
CA THR A 49 -3.91 1.69 -0.19
C THR A 49 -4.84 0.99 0.81
N LEU A 50 -5.98 1.60 1.13
CA LEU A 50 -7.06 0.96 1.87
C LEU A 50 -8.05 0.31 0.89
N LEU A 51 -8.46 -0.90 1.20
CA LEU A 51 -9.60 -1.58 0.59
C LEU A 51 -10.77 -1.52 1.57
N VAL A 52 -11.84 -0.85 1.18
CA VAL A 52 -13.08 -0.75 1.95
C VAL A 52 -14.06 -1.76 1.37
N ALA A 53 -14.47 -2.74 2.18
CA ALA A 53 -15.41 -3.76 1.75
C ALA A 53 -16.76 -3.14 1.37
N ASN A 54 -17.33 -3.58 0.24
CA ASN A 54 -18.70 -3.22 -0.13
C ASN A 54 -19.69 -3.82 0.89
N SER A 55 -20.79 -3.13 1.14
CA SER A 55 -21.84 -3.58 2.07
C SER A 55 -22.46 -4.93 1.69
N GLU A 56 -22.44 -5.25 0.40
CA GLU A 56 -22.98 -6.50 -0.16
C GLU A 56 -21.94 -7.63 -0.25
N LEU A 57 -20.71 -7.40 0.21
CA LEU A 57 -19.68 -8.43 0.22
C LEU A 57 -20.07 -9.59 1.13
N GLY A 58 -20.42 -10.73 0.51
CA GLY A 58 -20.96 -11.91 1.18
C GLY A 58 -19.94 -12.73 1.98
N ASP A 59 -18.64 -12.43 1.87
CA ASP A 59 -17.60 -13.13 2.63
C ASP A 59 -17.59 -12.70 4.10
N PRO A 60 -17.90 -13.60 5.05
CA PRO A 60 -17.93 -13.27 6.48
C PRO A 60 -16.56 -12.85 7.03
N ASN A 61 -15.47 -13.27 6.37
CA ASN A 61 -14.12 -12.86 6.75
C ASN A 61 -13.84 -11.40 6.42
N PHE A 62 -14.56 -10.81 5.47
CA PHE A 62 -14.30 -9.44 5.02
C PHE A 62 -15.52 -8.53 5.06
N SER A 63 -16.68 -9.02 5.48
CA SER A 63 -17.87 -8.16 5.68
C SER A 63 -17.53 -6.97 6.57
N ARG A 64 -17.82 -5.74 6.13
CA ARG A 64 -17.55 -4.48 6.86
C ARG A 64 -16.10 -4.32 7.29
N SER A 65 -15.15 -4.82 6.52
CA SER A 65 -13.71 -4.66 6.81
C SER A 65 -13.08 -3.50 6.05
N VAL A 66 -12.01 -2.97 6.64
CA VAL A 66 -11.07 -2.06 6.02
C VAL A 66 -9.71 -2.76 6.05
N VAL A 67 -9.14 -3.01 4.87
CA VAL A 67 -7.85 -3.68 4.74
C VAL A 67 -6.80 -2.67 4.29
N LEU A 68 -5.68 -2.60 4.97
CA LEU A 68 -4.49 -1.88 4.52
C LEU A 68 -3.65 -2.82 3.65
N LEU A 69 -3.41 -2.48 2.40
CA LEU A 69 -2.47 -3.19 1.56
C LEU A 69 -1.03 -2.92 2.04
N LEU A 70 -0.33 -4.00 2.35
CA LEU A 70 1.07 -4.00 2.75
C LEU A 70 2.00 -4.14 1.54
N ARG A 71 1.57 -4.92 0.55
CA ARG A 71 2.26 -5.17 -0.72
C ARG A 71 1.22 -5.45 -1.80
N HIS A 72 1.51 -4.96 -3.00
CA HIS A 72 0.80 -5.30 -4.23
C HIS A 72 1.79 -5.28 -5.40
N ASP A 73 1.89 -6.39 -6.12
CA ASP A 73 2.76 -6.58 -7.27
C ASP A 73 2.22 -7.68 -8.19
N ASP A 74 2.96 -8.01 -9.25
CA ASP A 74 2.57 -9.03 -10.25
C ASP A 74 2.35 -10.44 -9.65
N SER A 75 2.84 -10.70 -8.44
CA SER A 75 2.63 -11.98 -7.72
C SER A 75 1.32 -12.01 -6.92
N GLY A 76 0.68 -10.84 -6.73
CA GLY A 76 -0.55 -10.67 -5.97
C GLY A 76 -0.46 -9.60 -4.90
N ALA A 77 -1.35 -9.67 -3.91
CA ALA A 77 -1.43 -8.68 -2.85
C ALA A 77 -1.44 -9.32 -1.46
N ILE A 78 -0.88 -8.59 -0.49
CA ILE A 78 -0.96 -8.92 0.94
C ILE A 78 -1.50 -7.70 1.66
N GLY A 79 -2.44 -7.91 2.59
CA GLY A 79 -3.03 -6.85 3.39
C GLY A 79 -3.35 -7.28 4.81
N VAL A 80 -3.68 -6.31 5.64
CA VAL A 80 -4.08 -6.53 7.03
C VAL A 80 -5.38 -5.78 7.32
N VAL A 81 -6.35 -6.47 7.94
CA VAL A 81 -7.62 -5.84 8.37
C VAL A 81 -7.33 -4.96 9.57
N ILE A 82 -7.55 -3.64 9.43
CA ILE A 82 -7.17 -2.67 10.45
C ILE A 82 -8.29 -2.28 11.42
N ASN A 83 -9.52 -2.67 11.14
CA ASN A 83 -10.69 -2.27 11.92
C ASN A 83 -11.29 -3.40 12.80
N ARG A 84 -10.63 -4.55 12.92
CA ARG A 84 -11.08 -5.67 13.75
C ARG A 84 -10.28 -5.77 15.04
N VAL A 85 -10.63 -4.94 16.00
CA VAL A 85 -10.07 -4.97 17.36
C VAL A 85 -10.64 -6.15 18.13
N THR A 86 -9.83 -6.79 18.95
CA THR A 86 -10.25 -7.82 19.90
C THR A 86 -10.12 -7.30 21.33
N SER A 87 -10.65 -8.04 22.29
CA SER A 87 -10.41 -7.82 23.73
C SER A 87 -9.19 -8.60 24.24
N LEU A 88 -8.43 -9.23 23.36
CA LEU A 88 -7.31 -10.11 23.72
C LEU A 88 -6.04 -9.28 23.93
N GLU A 89 -5.32 -9.59 24.99
CA GLU A 89 -3.98 -9.08 25.22
C GLU A 89 -2.98 -9.90 24.39
N PRO A 90 -2.09 -9.26 23.62
CA PRO A 90 -1.13 -9.99 22.78
C PRO A 90 -0.29 -11.02 23.54
N ALA A 91 0.20 -10.71 24.74
CA ALA A 91 1.00 -11.63 25.56
C ALA A 91 0.24 -12.90 26.01
N LYS A 92 -1.09 -12.84 26.09
CA LYS A 92 -1.89 -14.03 26.43
C LYS A 92 -2.10 -14.97 25.25
N VAL A 93 -2.10 -14.41 24.04
CA VAL A 93 -2.29 -15.18 22.78
C VAL A 93 -0.94 -15.70 22.26
N PHE A 94 0.10 -14.87 22.40
CA PHE A 94 1.45 -15.13 21.94
C PHE A 94 2.43 -14.97 23.12
N PRO A 95 2.53 -15.97 24.01
CA PRO A 95 3.39 -15.88 25.20
C PRO A 95 4.86 -15.61 24.87
N GLU A 96 5.31 -16.07 23.70
CA GLU A 96 6.67 -15.85 23.18
C GLU A 96 7.00 -14.36 22.95
N LEU A 97 6.00 -13.49 22.82
CA LEU A 97 6.18 -12.05 22.69
C LEU A 97 6.27 -11.33 24.05
N GLY A 98 5.95 -12.02 25.15
CA GLY A 98 5.73 -11.42 26.47
C GLY A 98 6.84 -10.47 26.93
N ASP A 99 8.08 -10.90 26.88
CA ASP A 99 9.24 -10.09 27.29
C ASP A 99 9.48 -8.91 26.33
N GLY A 100 9.16 -9.09 25.05
CA GLY A 100 9.29 -8.05 24.01
C GLY A 100 8.22 -6.98 24.09
N LEU A 101 7.03 -7.28 24.66
CA LEU A 101 5.93 -6.35 24.75
C LEU A 101 6.16 -5.21 25.75
N GLY A 102 7.00 -5.42 26.77
CA GLY A 102 7.35 -4.38 27.73
C GLY A 102 6.11 -3.76 28.39
N LYS A 103 5.90 -2.45 28.13
CA LYS A 103 4.74 -1.68 28.66
C LYS A 103 3.63 -1.50 27.64
N TYR A 104 3.60 -2.29 26.57
CA TYR A 104 2.55 -2.16 25.57
C TYR A 104 1.15 -2.32 26.19
N SER A 105 0.30 -1.32 25.98
CA SER A 105 -1.04 -1.23 26.57
C SER A 105 -2.18 -1.48 25.58
N GLY A 106 -1.86 -1.79 24.32
CA GLY A 106 -2.85 -2.07 23.28
C GLY A 106 -3.36 -3.51 23.30
N THR A 107 -4.39 -3.73 22.52
CA THR A 107 -5.00 -5.05 22.31
C THR A 107 -4.53 -5.67 20.99
N LEU A 108 -4.83 -6.96 20.81
CA LEU A 108 -4.60 -7.65 19.55
C LEU A 108 -5.67 -7.30 18.53
N TYR A 109 -5.27 -7.15 17.26
CA TYR A 109 -6.19 -6.99 16.13
C TYR A 109 -6.24 -8.30 15.34
N ARG A 110 -7.40 -8.64 14.80
CA ARG A 110 -7.52 -9.74 13.81
C ARG A 110 -7.17 -9.20 12.43
N GLY A 111 -5.96 -9.48 11.97
CA GLY A 111 -5.42 -8.95 10.71
C GLY A 111 -5.93 -9.63 9.45
N GLY A 112 -6.50 -10.84 9.57
CA GLY A 112 -7.07 -11.58 8.43
C GLY A 112 -7.28 -13.06 8.73
N PRO A 113 -7.84 -13.80 7.76
CA PRO A 113 -8.14 -15.22 7.93
C PRO A 113 -6.92 -16.13 7.81
N LEU A 114 -5.85 -15.68 7.15
CA LEU A 114 -4.68 -16.51 6.88
C LEU A 114 -3.63 -16.41 7.99
N ALA A 115 -3.00 -17.51 8.29
CA ALA A 115 -1.90 -17.65 9.27
C ALA A 115 -2.19 -16.92 10.61
N PRO A 116 -3.26 -17.24 11.34
CA PRO A 116 -3.62 -16.55 12.59
C PRO A 116 -2.56 -16.67 13.70
N GLY A 117 -1.63 -17.62 13.59
CA GLY A 117 -0.46 -17.72 14.45
C GLY A 117 0.73 -16.81 14.06
N ARG A 118 0.63 -16.07 12.96
CA ARG A 118 1.66 -15.10 12.56
C ARG A 118 1.27 -13.72 13.05
N VAL A 119 2.21 -13.00 13.64
CA VAL A 119 2.02 -11.62 14.08
C VAL A 119 2.66 -10.64 13.14
N LEU A 120 2.01 -9.49 12.99
CA LEU A 120 2.50 -8.33 12.23
C LEU A 120 2.41 -7.10 13.14
N PHE A 121 3.41 -6.23 13.05
CA PHE A 121 3.50 -5.00 13.80
C PHE A 121 3.43 -3.82 12.83
N LEU A 122 2.43 -2.96 12.97
CA LEU A 122 2.44 -1.64 12.34
C LEU A 122 2.92 -0.62 13.37
N VAL A 123 3.92 0.13 12.99
CA VAL A 123 4.62 1.07 13.89
C VAL A 123 4.62 2.45 13.26
N ARG A 124 4.16 3.45 14.02
CA ARG A 124 4.09 4.85 13.59
C ARG A 124 5.18 5.67 14.24
N GLY A 125 5.80 6.57 13.46
CA GLY A 125 6.65 7.65 13.97
C GLY A 125 8.06 7.26 14.39
N LEU A 126 8.44 5.97 14.31
CA LEU A 126 9.80 5.52 14.59
C LEU A 126 10.68 5.53 13.34
N ALA A 127 12.00 5.46 13.54
CA ALA A 127 12.93 5.31 12.43
C ALA A 127 12.93 3.88 11.89
N ALA A 128 13.10 3.73 10.57
CA ALA A 128 13.17 2.45 9.88
C ALA A 128 14.19 1.47 10.51
N ALA A 129 15.34 2.00 10.96
CA ALA A 129 16.38 1.20 11.61
C ALA A 129 15.92 0.54 12.92
N THR A 130 14.95 1.15 13.63
CA THR A 130 14.39 0.59 14.87
C THR A 130 13.37 -0.53 14.56
N VAL A 131 12.57 -0.35 13.50
CA VAL A 131 11.49 -1.28 13.15
C VAL A 131 12.00 -2.48 12.36
N GLN A 132 13.11 -2.32 11.62
CA GLN A 132 13.72 -3.35 10.77
C GLN A 132 12.72 -3.90 9.73
N GLY A 133 12.00 -3.00 9.08
CA GLY A 133 10.98 -3.38 8.10
C GLY A 133 10.65 -2.26 7.12
N PRO A 134 9.90 -2.56 6.05
CA PRO A 134 9.55 -1.58 5.03
C PRO A 134 8.63 -0.48 5.57
N GLU A 135 8.78 0.70 5.01
CA GLU A 135 7.79 1.77 5.11
C GLU A 135 6.63 1.47 4.17
N ILE A 136 5.41 1.41 4.72
CA ILE A 136 4.19 1.10 3.96
C ILE A 136 3.49 2.37 3.50
N LEU A 137 3.57 3.40 4.32
CA LEU A 137 3.11 4.76 4.01
C LEU A 137 3.90 5.72 4.91
N GLU A 138 3.80 7.03 4.67
CA GLU A 138 4.62 8.02 5.36
C GLU A 138 4.66 7.78 6.89
N LYS A 139 5.86 7.48 7.40
CA LYS A 139 6.17 7.21 8.82
C LYS A 139 5.40 6.04 9.44
N VAL A 140 4.87 5.12 8.63
CA VAL A 140 4.30 3.85 9.10
C VAL A 140 5.09 2.69 8.52
N PHE A 141 5.66 1.91 9.40
CA PHE A 141 6.53 0.78 9.10
C PHE A 141 5.85 -0.52 9.47
N LEU A 142 6.14 -1.58 8.70
CA LEU A 142 5.73 -2.94 8.97
C LEU A 142 6.93 -3.73 9.51
N SER A 143 6.73 -4.47 10.61
CA SER A 143 7.63 -5.56 11.00
C SER A 143 6.84 -6.86 11.17
N ALA A 144 7.45 -7.97 10.85
CA ALA A 144 6.98 -9.33 11.14
C ALA A 144 8.01 -10.09 11.99
N ASP A 145 9.03 -9.39 12.48
CA ASP A 145 10.11 -9.96 13.27
C ASP A 145 9.89 -9.69 14.77
N PRO A 146 9.61 -10.74 15.59
CA PRO A 146 9.46 -10.60 17.02
C PRO A 146 10.70 -10.03 17.72
N GLU A 147 11.90 -10.23 17.16
CA GLU A 147 13.15 -9.75 17.75
C GLU A 147 13.26 -8.22 17.70
N SER A 148 12.54 -7.56 16.79
CA SER A 148 12.45 -6.10 16.71
C SER A 148 11.58 -5.49 17.83
N LEU A 149 10.68 -6.27 18.41
CA LEU A 149 9.64 -5.81 19.33
C LEU A 149 10.19 -5.12 20.59
N PRO A 150 11.24 -5.61 21.28
CA PRO A 150 11.81 -4.93 22.45
C PRO A 150 12.38 -3.54 22.12
N GLY A 151 12.89 -3.36 20.90
CA GLY A 151 13.36 -2.06 20.42
C GLY A 151 12.20 -1.09 20.16
N ILE A 152 11.15 -1.58 19.55
CA ILE A 152 9.94 -0.83 19.24
C ILE A 152 9.23 -0.39 20.53
N THR A 153 8.96 -1.31 21.45
CA THR A 153 8.15 -1.04 22.66
C THR A 153 8.85 -0.15 23.71
N ARG A 154 10.16 0.03 23.61
CA ARG A 154 10.86 1.04 24.39
C ARG A 154 10.50 2.48 23.97
N LEU A 155 10.12 2.68 22.71
CA LEU A 155 9.87 3.99 22.12
C LEU A 155 8.38 4.22 21.79
N ALA A 156 7.65 3.15 21.51
CA ALA A 156 6.25 3.15 21.12
C ALA A 156 5.49 2.10 21.94
N SER A 157 4.76 2.50 22.94
CA SER A 157 4.07 1.58 23.87
C SER A 157 2.55 1.70 23.84
N GLY A 158 2.00 2.68 23.13
CA GLY A 158 0.57 2.90 23.01
C GLY A 158 -0.01 2.41 21.67
N PRO A 159 -1.33 2.19 21.60
CA PRO A 159 -2.01 1.76 20.39
C PRO A 159 -2.00 2.81 19.27
N ASP A 160 -1.63 4.06 19.57
CA ASP A 160 -1.50 5.15 18.59
C ASP A 160 -0.17 5.10 17.83
N GLU A 161 0.81 4.35 18.34
CA GLU A 161 2.15 4.23 17.78
C GLU A 161 2.49 2.80 17.36
N LEU A 162 1.91 1.79 18.03
CA LEU A 162 2.13 0.37 17.76
C LEU A 162 0.80 -0.37 17.75
N ARG A 163 0.55 -1.14 16.68
CA ARG A 163 -0.58 -2.08 16.60
C ARG A 163 -0.09 -3.46 16.24
N ILE A 164 -0.63 -4.45 16.91
CA ILE A 164 -0.26 -5.87 16.77
C ILE A 164 -1.43 -6.61 16.14
N TYR A 165 -1.16 -7.26 15.02
CA TYR A 165 -2.15 -7.99 14.23
C TYR A 165 -1.84 -9.47 14.20
N ALA A 166 -2.86 -10.31 14.38
CA ALA A 166 -2.79 -11.75 14.17
C ALA A 166 -3.36 -12.10 12.80
N GLY A 167 -2.56 -12.78 11.98
CA GLY A 167 -2.95 -13.15 10.61
C GLY A 167 -2.97 -12.00 9.62
N HIS A 168 -3.29 -12.33 8.37
CA HIS A 168 -3.33 -11.38 7.24
C HIS A 168 -4.35 -11.84 6.20
N ALA A 169 -4.56 -11.01 5.17
CA ALA A 169 -5.27 -11.32 3.94
C ALA A 169 -4.28 -11.44 2.79
N GLU A 170 -4.58 -12.31 1.83
CA GLU A 170 -3.74 -12.50 0.65
C GLU A 170 -4.63 -12.71 -0.57
N TRP A 171 -4.19 -12.17 -1.70
CA TRP A 171 -4.78 -12.34 -3.02
C TRP A 171 -3.72 -12.85 -3.98
N THR A 172 -4.08 -13.82 -4.80
CA THR A 172 -3.23 -14.28 -5.91
C THR A 172 -3.19 -13.22 -7.02
N ALA A 173 -2.24 -13.37 -7.95
CA ALA A 173 -2.09 -12.46 -9.09
C ALA A 173 -3.43 -12.25 -9.83
N GLY A 174 -3.84 -10.99 -10.04
CA GLY A 174 -5.06 -10.60 -10.72
C GLY A 174 -6.36 -10.81 -9.94
N GLN A 175 -6.32 -11.47 -8.77
CA GLN A 175 -7.52 -11.71 -7.97
C GLN A 175 -8.08 -10.42 -7.39
N LEU A 176 -7.24 -9.59 -6.78
CA LEU A 176 -7.66 -8.33 -6.17
C LEU A 176 -8.26 -7.38 -7.20
N GLU A 177 -7.62 -7.23 -8.35
CA GLU A 177 -8.08 -6.40 -9.47
C GLU A 177 -9.46 -6.86 -9.96
N ASN A 178 -9.65 -8.17 -10.06
CA ASN A 178 -10.94 -8.75 -10.44
C ASN A 178 -12.01 -8.45 -9.39
N GLU A 179 -11.72 -8.58 -8.10
CA GLU A 179 -12.64 -8.27 -7.02
C GLU A 179 -13.01 -6.77 -6.99
N ILE A 180 -12.04 -5.87 -7.20
CA ILE A 180 -12.27 -4.43 -7.31
C ILE A 180 -13.15 -4.12 -8.53
N LYS A 181 -12.84 -4.70 -9.68
CA LYS A 181 -13.64 -4.54 -10.92
C LYS A 181 -15.10 -4.96 -10.75
N HIS A 182 -15.36 -5.97 -9.93
CA HIS A 182 -16.71 -6.43 -9.61
C HIS A 182 -17.34 -5.72 -8.42
N GLY A 183 -16.70 -4.67 -7.89
CA GLY A 183 -17.23 -3.83 -6.84
C GLY A 183 -17.19 -4.43 -5.43
N ALA A 184 -16.41 -5.50 -5.21
CA ALA A 184 -16.22 -6.07 -3.87
C ALA A 184 -15.50 -5.09 -2.93
N TRP A 185 -14.59 -4.29 -3.48
CA TRP A 185 -13.77 -3.32 -2.76
C TRP A 185 -13.82 -1.94 -3.40
N THR A 186 -13.83 -0.91 -2.56
CA THR A 186 -13.52 0.46 -2.96
C THR A 186 -12.13 0.81 -2.44
N THR A 187 -11.28 1.38 -3.31
CA THR A 187 -9.93 1.79 -2.94
C THR A 187 -9.90 3.23 -2.43
N VAL A 188 -9.18 3.46 -1.33
CA VAL A 188 -8.98 4.78 -0.74
C VAL A 188 -7.52 4.94 -0.35
N PRO A 189 -6.86 6.11 -0.57
CA PRO A 189 -5.53 6.35 -0.06
C PRO A 189 -5.48 6.21 1.47
N ALA A 190 -4.49 5.47 1.99
CA ALA A 190 -4.27 5.38 3.42
C ALA A 190 -3.55 6.64 3.95
N THR A 191 -3.86 6.99 5.20
CA THR A 191 -3.05 7.91 5.98
C THR A 191 -2.73 7.29 7.33
N ALA A 192 -1.64 7.73 7.95
CA ALA A 192 -1.26 7.23 9.28
C ALA A 192 -2.39 7.43 10.31
N ASP A 193 -3.12 8.55 10.22
CA ASP A 193 -4.23 8.85 11.15
C ASP A 193 -5.42 7.91 10.96
N VAL A 194 -5.70 7.48 9.74
CA VAL A 194 -6.74 6.46 9.49
C VAL A 194 -6.29 5.10 10.00
N VAL A 195 -5.05 4.70 9.69
CA VAL A 195 -4.50 3.41 10.13
C VAL A 195 -4.45 3.32 11.65
N PHE A 196 -4.13 4.40 12.35
CA PHE A 196 -4.04 4.48 13.82
C PHE A 196 -5.24 5.19 14.47
N SER A 197 -6.41 5.16 13.83
CA SER A 197 -7.65 5.76 14.38
C SER A 197 -7.97 5.26 15.79
N ASP A 198 -8.39 6.17 16.68
CA ASP A 198 -8.86 5.85 18.02
C ASP A 198 -10.20 5.08 18.04
N LYS A 199 -10.91 5.06 16.89
CA LYS A 199 -12.20 4.38 16.71
C LYS A 199 -12.16 3.39 15.54
N PRO A 200 -11.26 2.40 15.56
CA PRO A 200 -11.07 1.49 14.44
C PRO A 200 -12.36 0.75 14.05
N GLN A 201 -13.23 0.42 14.98
CA GLN A 201 -14.50 -0.26 14.71
C GLN A 201 -15.47 0.57 13.85
N LYS A 202 -15.32 1.91 13.83
CA LYS A 202 -16.15 2.83 13.03
C LYS A 202 -15.57 3.17 11.68
N LEU A 203 -14.33 2.74 11.39
CA LEU A 203 -13.63 3.09 10.15
C LEU A 203 -14.40 2.68 8.91
N TRP A 204 -14.98 1.48 8.92
CA TRP A 204 -15.73 1.00 7.77
C TRP A 204 -16.92 1.91 7.44
N GLU A 205 -17.73 2.27 8.44
CA GLU A 205 -18.90 3.15 8.24
C GLU A 205 -18.49 4.52 7.71
N GLN A 206 -17.43 5.09 8.28
CA GLN A 206 -16.91 6.40 7.87
C GLN A 206 -16.38 6.41 6.45
N LEU A 207 -15.63 5.37 6.05
CA LEU A 207 -15.02 5.29 4.71
C LEU A 207 -16.03 4.86 3.66
N ALA A 208 -16.97 3.97 3.96
CA ALA A 208 -18.04 3.56 3.06
C ALA A 208 -18.97 4.73 2.71
N ALA A 209 -19.33 5.58 3.68
CA ALA A 209 -20.11 6.79 3.45
C ALA A 209 -19.41 7.74 2.47
N ARG A 210 -18.11 8.03 2.68
CA ARG A 210 -17.29 8.88 1.78
C ARG A 210 -17.18 8.32 0.36
N ALA A 211 -17.01 7.00 0.23
CA ALA A 211 -16.93 6.35 -1.07
C ALA A 211 -18.23 6.52 -1.87
N THR A 212 -19.38 6.48 -1.20
CA THR A 212 -20.69 6.68 -1.83
C THR A 212 -20.87 8.13 -2.31
N GLU A 213 -20.46 9.11 -1.52
CA GLU A 213 -20.53 10.55 -1.88
C GLU A 213 -19.68 10.86 -3.11
N THR A 214 -18.43 10.35 -3.16
CA THR A 214 -17.53 10.56 -4.30
C THR A 214 -18.08 9.95 -5.59
N THR A 215 -18.76 8.81 -5.51
CA THR A 215 -19.36 8.14 -6.67
C THR A 215 -20.61 8.86 -7.17
N ALA A 216 -21.39 9.50 -6.28
CA ALA A 216 -22.54 10.30 -6.63
C ALA A 216 -22.13 11.59 -7.37
N ASP A 217 -21.13 12.32 -6.88
CA ASP A 217 -20.61 13.56 -7.49
C ASP A 217 -19.98 13.31 -8.88
N ALA A 218 -19.39 12.12 -9.09
CA ALA A 218 -18.83 11.74 -10.38
C ALA A 218 -19.90 11.38 -11.45
N ARG A 219 -21.13 11.06 -11.05
CA ARG A 219 -22.26 10.76 -11.98
C ARG A 219 -23.05 11.99 -12.39
N ASP A 220 -22.95 13.09 -11.63
CA ASP A 220 -23.66 14.35 -11.89
C ASP A 220 -22.84 15.34 -12.75
N ARG A 221 -21.64 14.97 -13.21
CA ARG A 221 -20.77 15.77 -14.10
C ARG A 221 -20.68 15.16 -15.49
#